data_a30e3e32be6bdbe9f0c12966aac102d4
#
_entry.id   a30e3e32be6bdbe9f0c12966aac102d4
#
_cell.length_a   1.000
_cell.length_b   1.000
_cell.length_c   1.000
_cell.angle_alpha   90.00
_cell.angle_beta   90.00
_cell.angle_gamma   90.00
#
_symmetry.space_group_name_H-M   'P 1'
#
loop_
_entity.id
_entity.type
_entity.pdbx_description
1 polymer ?
#
loop_
_entity_poly.entity_id
_entity_poly.type
_entity_poly.pdbx_seq_one_letter_code
_entity_poly.pdbx_strand_id
1 'polypeptide(L)'
;MKNNPLISVVTVSYNAVLTIEQTILSVINQTYPHIEYIIIDGGSTDGTVDIIKKYANRIAYWVSEPDKGIYDAMNKGIRTAKGEWINFMNAGDLFYSKDTLEKVFSKSINDNIKVIYGDVMLNKQGVLSQGKVYPISFMQIAMPFCHQSSFSHISEYTHGFNLQFYSHTS
;
A
#
# COMPACT_ATOMS: atom_id res chain seq x y z
N MET A 1 -13.04 -10.82 -18.85
CA MET A 1 -12.21 -10.71 -17.63
C MET A 1 -10.78 -10.44 -18.08
N LYS A 2 -10.16 -9.32 -17.68
CA LYS A 2 -8.73 -9.12 -17.93
C LYS A 2 -7.94 -10.07 -17.02
N ASN A 3 -7.27 -11.03 -17.63
CA ASN A 3 -6.20 -11.73 -16.94
C ASN A 3 -5.05 -10.72 -16.76
N ASN A 4 -4.59 -10.54 -15.52
CA ASN A 4 -3.50 -9.63 -15.13
C ASN A 4 -3.88 -8.13 -15.06
N PRO A 5 -4.70 -7.69 -14.08
CA PRO A 5 -5.01 -6.28 -13.90
C PRO A 5 -3.74 -5.46 -13.51
N LEU A 6 -3.72 -4.17 -13.80
CA LEU A 6 -2.71 -3.26 -13.29
C LEU A 6 -2.97 -2.99 -11.80
N ILE A 7 -1.93 -3.16 -10.97
CA ILE A 7 -1.99 -2.95 -9.53
C ILE A 7 -1.19 -1.69 -9.19
N SER A 8 -1.83 -0.67 -8.65
CA SER A 8 -1.14 0.47 -8.06
C SER A 8 -0.75 0.14 -6.62
N VAL A 9 0.55 0.06 -6.35
CA VAL A 9 1.07 -0.03 -4.99
C VAL A 9 1.51 1.37 -4.59
N VAL A 10 0.90 1.91 -3.53
CA VAL A 10 1.17 3.26 -3.02
C VAL A 10 1.93 3.15 -1.70
N THR A 11 3.15 3.67 -1.67
CA THR A 11 3.92 3.86 -0.44
C THR A 11 3.82 5.30 0.01
N VAL A 12 3.39 5.51 1.27
CA VAL A 12 3.50 6.81 1.93
C VAL A 12 4.66 6.78 2.90
N SER A 13 5.45 7.86 2.95
CA SER A 13 6.66 7.97 3.78
C SER A 13 6.80 9.34 4.39
N TYR A 14 7.34 9.38 5.62
CA TYR A 14 7.80 10.59 6.27
C TYR A 14 8.91 10.24 7.27
N ASN A 15 10.13 10.77 7.05
CA ASN A 15 11.33 10.50 7.85
C ASN A 15 11.52 8.99 8.13
N ALA A 16 11.60 8.20 7.06
CA ALA A 16 11.62 6.74 7.09
C ALA A 16 12.94 6.14 6.55
N VAL A 17 14.07 6.85 6.70
CA VAL A 17 15.39 6.46 6.16
C VAL A 17 15.80 5.03 6.54
N LEU A 18 15.42 4.55 7.73
CA LEU A 18 15.79 3.21 8.22
C LEU A 18 14.96 2.08 7.60
N THR A 19 13.81 2.37 7.02
CA THR A 19 12.83 1.34 6.63
C THR A 19 12.40 1.41 5.18
N ILE A 20 12.44 2.59 4.56
CA ILE A 20 11.91 2.83 3.21
C ILE A 20 12.57 1.94 2.14
N GLU A 21 13.88 1.68 2.25
CA GLU A 21 14.59 0.87 1.26
C GLU A 21 14.05 -0.56 1.20
N GLN A 22 13.79 -1.17 2.35
CA GLN A 22 13.23 -2.52 2.40
C GLN A 22 11.82 -2.57 1.81
N THR A 23 10.99 -1.55 2.07
CA THR A 23 9.66 -1.42 1.46
C THR A 23 9.77 -1.34 -0.06
N ILE A 24 10.63 -0.45 -0.59
CA ILE A 24 10.85 -0.30 -2.03
C ILE A 24 11.26 -1.64 -2.64
N LEU A 25 12.26 -2.30 -2.06
CA LEU A 25 12.75 -3.58 -2.55
C LEU A 25 11.68 -4.68 -2.52
N SER A 26 10.81 -4.69 -1.52
CA SER A 26 9.71 -5.66 -1.43
C SER A 26 8.68 -5.51 -2.55
N VAL A 27 8.48 -4.29 -3.04
CA VAL A 27 7.55 -3.99 -4.15
C VAL A 27 8.20 -4.26 -5.51
N ILE A 28 9.39 -3.68 -5.77
CA ILE A 28 10.02 -3.77 -7.09
C ILE A 28 10.53 -5.18 -7.43
N ASN A 29 10.67 -6.06 -6.45
CA ASN A 29 11.07 -7.46 -6.63
C ASN A 29 9.89 -8.43 -6.69
N GLN A 30 8.65 -7.97 -6.72
CA GLN A 30 7.49 -8.83 -6.96
C GLN A 30 7.57 -9.47 -8.35
N THR A 31 7.18 -10.74 -8.44
CA THR A 31 7.18 -11.50 -9.72
C THR A 31 6.03 -11.10 -10.64
N TYR A 32 4.99 -10.47 -10.11
CA TYR A 32 3.85 -9.99 -10.87
C TYR A 32 4.25 -8.83 -11.80
N PRO A 33 4.00 -8.91 -13.13
CA PRO A 33 4.58 -7.97 -14.08
C PRO A 33 3.85 -6.63 -14.21
N HIS A 34 2.59 -6.53 -13.77
CA HIS A 34 1.74 -5.36 -14.00
C HIS A 34 1.57 -4.55 -12.70
N ILE A 35 2.67 -3.93 -12.25
CA ILE A 35 2.70 -3.08 -11.06
C ILE A 35 2.98 -1.64 -11.48
N GLU A 36 2.16 -0.72 -11.01
CA GLU A 36 2.42 0.70 -10.98
C GLU A 36 2.85 1.08 -9.55
N TYR A 37 4.14 1.34 -9.35
CA TYR A 37 4.65 1.70 -8.04
C TYR A 37 4.67 3.22 -7.88
N ILE A 38 4.02 3.72 -6.81
CA ILE A 38 3.85 5.14 -6.50
C ILE A 38 4.40 5.41 -5.11
N ILE A 39 5.22 6.46 -4.93
CA ILE A 39 5.70 6.90 -3.61
C ILE A 39 5.30 8.34 -3.37
N ILE A 40 4.62 8.59 -2.26
CA ILE A 40 4.27 9.93 -1.78
C ILE A 40 5.02 10.15 -0.47
N ASP A 41 6.00 11.05 -0.52
CA ASP A 41 6.80 11.43 0.64
C ASP A 41 6.34 12.78 1.19
N GLY A 42 6.14 12.86 2.49
CA GLY A 42 5.61 14.03 3.20
C GLY A 42 6.62 15.15 3.44
N GLY A 43 7.68 15.23 2.63
CA GLY A 43 8.75 16.25 2.79
C GLY A 43 9.81 15.82 3.79
N SER A 44 10.28 14.59 3.71
CA SER A 44 11.33 14.03 4.57
C SER A 44 12.65 14.81 4.49
N THR A 45 13.35 14.90 5.63
CA THR A 45 14.64 15.59 5.76
C THR A 45 15.77 14.71 6.29
N ASP A 46 15.49 13.43 6.55
CA ASP A 46 16.40 12.47 7.19
C ASP A 46 17.25 11.63 6.22
N GLY A 47 17.15 11.87 4.90
CA GLY A 47 17.78 11.04 3.86
C GLY A 47 16.84 10.05 3.15
N THR A 48 15.57 9.96 3.56
CA THR A 48 14.53 9.13 2.90
C THR A 48 14.46 9.40 1.40
N VAL A 49 14.47 10.69 1.00
CA VAL A 49 14.37 11.11 -0.41
C VAL A 49 15.56 10.62 -1.24
N ASP A 50 16.76 10.55 -0.68
CA ASP A 50 17.94 10.08 -1.41
C ASP A 50 17.84 8.58 -1.71
N ILE A 51 17.24 7.82 -0.79
CA ILE A 51 16.94 6.40 -1.03
C ILE A 51 15.88 6.27 -2.14
N ILE A 52 14.80 7.06 -2.12
CA ILE A 52 13.78 7.03 -3.18
C ILE A 52 14.42 7.32 -4.54
N LYS A 53 15.26 8.34 -4.65
CA LYS A 53 15.98 8.69 -5.88
C LYS A 53 16.85 7.55 -6.42
N LYS A 54 17.49 6.77 -5.54
CA LYS A 54 18.31 5.60 -5.92
C LYS A 54 17.52 4.57 -6.74
N TYR A 55 16.20 4.46 -6.51
CA TYR A 55 15.32 3.51 -7.18
C TYR A 55 14.33 4.17 -8.15
N ALA A 56 14.48 5.47 -8.46
CA ALA A 56 13.54 6.24 -9.26
C ALA A 56 13.23 5.63 -10.63
N ASN A 57 14.18 4.93 -11.25
CA ASN A 57 13.99 4.24 -12.53
C ASN A 57 13.06 3.00 -12.46
N ARG A 58 12.71 2.54 -11.27
CA ARG A 58 11.80 1.42 -11.00
C ARG A 58 10.46 1.89 -10.39
N ILE A 59 10.28 3.18 -10.20
CA ILE A 59 9.10 3.81 -9.59
C ILE A 59 8.36 4.58 -10.68
N ALA A 60 7.08 4.28 -10.88
CA ALA A 60 6.27 4.90 -11.92
C ALA A 60 6.01 6.40 -11.65
N TYR A 61 5.86 6.75 -10.37
CA TYR A 61 5.71 8.14 -9.93
C TYR A 61 6.18 8.29 -8.48
N TRP A 62 6.87 9.39 -8.19
CA TRP A 62 7.15 9.78 -6.82
C TRP A 62 7.20 11.30 -6.67
N VAL A 63 6.86 11.78 -5.48
CA VAL A 63 6.95 13.18 -5.09
C VAL A 63 7.34 13.27 -3.62
N SER A 64 8.12 14.30 -3.28
CA SER A 64 8.41 14.67 -1.90
C SER A 64 7.99 16.12 -1.69
N GLU A 65 6.96 16.31 -0.88
CA GLU A 65 6.40 17.63 -0.56
C GLU A 65 5.64 17.56 0.77
N PRO A 66 5.56 18.65 1.54
CA PRO A 66 4.78 18.67 2.77
C PRO A 66 3.33 18.22 2.54
N ASP A 67 2.79 17.46 3.49
CA ASP A 67 1.42 17.03 3.52
C ASP A 67 0.74 17.35 4.87
N LYS A 68 -0.56 17.04 4.96
CA LYS A 68 -1.37 17.19 6.16
C LYS A 68 -1.51 15.87 6.93
N GLY A 69 -0.54 14.98 6.79
CA GLY A 69 -0.51 13.67 7.42
C GLY A 69 -0.81 12.52 6.46
N ILE A 70 -0.72 11.30 6.99
CA ILE A 70 -0.74 10.04 6.24
C ILE A 70 -1.92 9.91 5.25
N TYR A 71 -3.11 10.35 5.63
CA TYR A 71 -4.30 10.25 4.77
C TYR A 71 -4.30 11.26 3.63
N ASP A 72 -3.66 12.43 3.80
CA ASP A 72 -3.45 13.37 2.70
C ASP A 72 -2.47 12.78 1.68
N ALA A 73 -1.39 12.19 2.15
CA ALA A 73 -0.45 11.46 1.29
C ALA A 73 -1.13 10.28 0.56
N MET A 74 -1.94 9.47 1.27
CA MET A 74 -2.72 8.41 0.65
C MET A 74 -3.69 8.94 -0.42
N ASN A 75 -4.38 10.07 -0.15
CA ASN A 75 -5.25 10.71 -1.12
C ASN A 75 -4.50 11.22 -2.36
N LYS A 76 -3.27 11.73 -2.22
CA LYS A 76 -2.41 12.06 -3.36
C LYS A 76 -2.10 10.80 -4.17
N GLY A 77 -1.78 9.70 -3.51
CA GLY A 77 -1.56 8.38 -4.13
C GLY A 77 -2.77 7.89 -4.92
N ILE A 78 -3.98 7.96 -4.34
CA ILE A 78 -5.24 7.59 -5.02
C ILE A 78 -5.44 8.40 -6.31
N ARG A 79 -5.23 9.72 -6.26
CA ARG A 79 -5.39 10.60 -7.43
C ARG A 79 -4.38 10.31 -8.54
N THR A 80 -3.22 9.74 -8.19
CA THR A 80 -2.14 9.42 -9.13
C THR A 80 -2.29 8.01 -9.72
N ALA A 81 -2.91 7.09 -8.96
CA ALA A 81 -3.07 5.69 -9.32
C ALA A 81 -3.90 5.51 -10.61
N LYS A 82 -3.40 4.62 -11.49
CA LYS A 82 -4.05 4.24 -12.77
C LYS A 82 -4.44 2.76 -12.78
N GLY A 83 -4.04 2.01 -11.75
CA GLY A 83 -4.35 0.59 -11.61
C GLY A 83 -5.83 0.34 -11.36
N GLU A 84 -6.29 -0.85 -11.73
CA GLU A 84 -7.64 -1.33 -11.42
C GLU A 84 -7.79 -1.61 -9.92
N TRP A 85 -6.68 -2.01 -9.30
CA TRP A 85 -6.58 -2.29 -7.85
C TRP A 85 -5.51 -1.42 -7.22
N ILE A 86 -5.75 -1.02 -5.98
CA ILE A 86 -4.81 -0.25 -5.17
C ILE A 86 -4.49 -0.97 -3.87
N ASN A 87 -3.22 -0.94 -3.48
CA ASN A 87 -2.73 -1.37 -2.18
C ASN A 87 -1.90 -0.26 -1.56
N PHE A 88 -2.06 -0.06 -0.25
CA PHE A 88 -1.23 0.86 0.52
C PHE A 88 -0.19 0.09 1.32
N MET A 89 1.08 0.24 0.90
CA MET A 89 2.25 -0.35 1.53
C MET A 89 3.08 0.78 2.15
N ASN A 90 2.80 1.14 3.41
CA ASN A 90 3.48 2.26 4.06
C ASN A 90 4.96 1.96 4.28
N ALA A 91 5.79 3.01 4.40
CA ALA A 91 7.20 2.83 4.71
C ALA A 91 7.40 2.05 6.03
N GLY A 92 8.10 0.92 5.95
CA GLY A 92 8.28 -0.03 7.04
C GLY A 92 7.47 -1.32 6.88
N ASP A 93 6.44 -1.32 6.02
CA ASP A 93 5.68 -2.53 5.69
C ASP A 93 6.27 -3.22 4.45
N LEU A 94 6.09 -4.53 4.36
CA LEU A 94 6.68 -5.37 3.33
C LEU A 94 5.65 -6.38 2.79
N PHE A 95 5.72 -6.70 1.51
CA PHE A 95 5.09 -7.93 1.03
C PHE A 95 5.78 -9.15 1.65
N TYR A 96 5.00 -10.11 2.13
CA TYR A 96 5.50 -11.31 2.81
C TYR A 96 6.46 -12.14 1.93
N SER A 97 6.19 -12.21 0.63
CA SER A 97 7.04 -12.92 -0.33
C SER A 97 7.05 -12.22 -1.69
N LYS A 98 8.07 -12.52 -2.51
CA LYS A 98 8.21 -11.95 -3.86
C LYS A 98 7.10 -12.35 -4.84
N ASP A 99 6.33 -13.37 -4.54
CA ASP A 99 5.23 -13.89 -5.35
C ASP A 99 3.85 -13.58 -4.78
N THR A 100 3.78 -12.67 -3.78
CA THR A 100 2.51 -12.32 -3.13
C THR A 100 1.48 -11.79 -4.12
N LEU A 101 1.84 -10.81 -4.94
CA LEU A 101 0.92 -10.23 -5.93
C LEU A 101 0.52 -11.26 -7.00
N GLU A 102 1.45 -12.09 -7.44
CA GLU A 102 1.16 -13.15 -8.40
C GLU A 102 0.15 -14.16 -7.83
N LYS A 103 0.33 -14.58 -6.57
CA LYS A 103 -0.62 -15.48 -5.89
C LYS A 103 -2.02 -14.89 -5.75
N VAL A 104 -2.13 -13.59 -5.50
CA VAL A 104 -3.41 -12.90 -5.35
C VAL A 104 -4.10 -12.75 -6.71
N PHE A 105 -3.37 -12.34 -7.75
CA PHE A 105 -3.93 -11.93 -9.03
C PHE A 105 -3.76 -12.94 -10.18
N SER A 106 -3.17 -14.12 -9.92
CA SER A 106 -3.06 -15.20 -10.91
C SER A 106 -4.40 -15.86 -11.29
N LYS A 107 -5.41 -15.69 -10.44
CA LYS A 107 -6.75 -16.24 -10.67
C LYS A 107 -7.69 -15.13 -11.14
N SER A 108 -8.65 -15.49 -11.99
CA SER A 108 -9.71 -14.57 -12.40
C SER A 108 -10.49 -14.10 -11.17
N ILE A 109 -10.56 -12.80 -10.97
CA ILE A 109 -11.35 -12.15 -9.93
C ILE A 109 -12.72 -11.82 -10.51
N ASN A 110 -13.78 -12.15 -9.78
CA ASN A 110 -15.14 -11.82 -10.18
C ASN A 110 -15.34 -10.30 -10.11
N ASP A 111 -15.98 -9.69 -11.11
CA ASP A 111 -16.18 -8.24 -11.23
C ASP A 111 -16.98 -7.63 -10.05
N ASN A 112 -17.72 -8.46 -9.31
CA ASN A 112 -18.45 -8.04 -8.11
C ASN A 112 -17.55 -7.94 -6.87
N ILE A 113 -16.32 -8.46 -6.91
CA ILE A 113 -15.38 -8.35 -5.80
C ILE A 113 -14.73 -6.98 -5.85
N LYS A 114 -14.86 -6.22 -4.76
CA LYS A 114 -14.31 -4.87 -4.64
C LYS A 114 -13.15 -4.77 -3.64
N VAL A 115 -13.03 -5.73 -2.74
CA VAL A 115 -11.94 -5.80 -1.77
C VAL A 115 -11.43 -7.24 -1.68
N ILE A 116 -10.11 -7.39 -1.76
CA ILE A 116 -9.39 -8.62 -1.50
C ILE A 116 -8.51 -8.36 -0.28
N TYR A 117 -8.51 -9.24 0.69
CA TYR A 117 -7.69 -9.09 1.88
C TYR A 117 -7.15 -10.44 2.37
N GLY A 118 -6.05 -10.38 3.08
CA GLY A 118 -5.36 -11.56 3.60
C GLY A 118 -4.78 -11.32 5.00
N ASP A 119 -4.16 -12.36 5.53
CA ASP A 119 -3.48 -12.29 6.81
C ASP A 119 -2.24 -11.39 6.75
N VAL A 120 -1.82 -10.91 7.91
CA VAL A 120 -0.57 -10.18 8.09
C VAL A 120 0.38 -10.96 8.99
N MET A 121 1.67 -10.80 8.75
CA MET A 121 2.71 -11.21 9.68
C MET A 121 3.19 -9.99 10.45
N LEU A 122 3.05 -10.01 11.74
CA LEU A 122 3.53 -8.96 12.64
C LEU A 122 4.93 -9.33 13.12
N ASN A 123 5.88 -8.42 12.91
CA ASN A 123 7.23 -8.55 13.46
C ASN A 123 7.36 -7.65 14.70
N LYS A 124 7.38 -8.25 15.87
CA LYS A 124 7.65 -7.55 17.12
C LYS A 124 9.01 -7.96 17.64
N GLN A 125 10.01 -7.09 17.48
CA GLN A 125 11.39 -7.33 17.97
C GLN A 125 12.00 -8.66 17.50
N GLY A 126 11.78 -9.01 16.22
CA GLY A 126 12.29 -10.25 15.64
C GLY A 126 11.39 -11.48 15.83
N VAL A 127 10.32 -11.37 16.61
CA VAL A 127 9.32 -12.44 16.75
C VAL A 127 8.20 -12.25 15.75
N LEU A 128 8.07 -13.21 14.83
CA LEU A 128 6.99 -13.22 13.84
C LEU A 128 5.75 -13.86 14.45
N SER A 129 4.62 -13.18 14.32
CA SER A 129 3.31 -13.70 14.70
C SER A 129 2.27 -13.42 13.60
N GLN A 130 1.37 -14.36 13.36
CA GLN A 130 0.29 -14.18 12.40
C GLN A 130 -0.83 -13.34 13.02
N GLY A 131 -1.11 -12.18 12.41
CA GLY A 131 -2.31 -11.40 12.69
C GLY A 131 -3.50 -12.04 11.99
N LYS A 132 -4.55 -12.38 12.75
CA LYS A 132 -5.77 -12.98 12.21
C LYS A 132 -6.64 -11.94 11.52
N VAL A 133 -7.18 -12.32 10.39
CA VAL A 133 -8.25 -11.60 9.70
C VAL A 133 -9.59 -12.07 10.27
N TYR A 134 -10.50 -11.14 10.49
CA TYR A 134 -11.86 -11.45 10.94
C TYR A 134 -12.85 -11.35 9.77
N PRO A 135 -13.98 -12.08 9.81
CA PRO A 135 -15.04 -11.95 8.81
C PRO A 135 -15.51 -10.51 8.66
N ILE A 136 -15.92 -10.13 7.45
CA ILE A 136 -16.34 -8.75 7.11
C ILE A 136 -17.53 -8.26 7.96
N SER A 137 -18.32 -9.19 8.51
CA SER A 137 -19.39 -8.89 9.48
C SER A 137 -18.90 -8.16 10.75
N PHE A 138 -17.62 -8.25 11.05
CA PHE A 138 -16.97 -7.52 12.15
C PHE A 138 -16.75 -6.03 11.87
N MET A 139 -16.92 -5.55 10.63
CA MET A 139 -16.72 -4.14 10.27
C MET A 139 -17.54 -3.14 11.10
N GLN A 140 -18.67 -3.58 11.67
CA GLN A 140 -19.47 -2.74 12.56
C GLN A 140 -18.82 -2.49 13.94
N ILE A 141 -17.82 -3.29 14.30
CA ILE A 141 -17.17 -3.28 15.61
C ILE A 141 -15.73 -2.79 15.52
N ALA A 142 -14.99 -3.23 14.49
CA ALA A 142 -13.59 -2.88 14.27
C ALA A 142 -13.20 -3.15 12.80
N MET A 143 -12.05 -2.61 12.36
CA MET A 143 -11.46 -2.97 11.07
C MET A 143 -11.08 -4.45 11.06
N PRO A 144 -11.68 -5.28 10.21
CA PRO A 144 -11.46 -6.74 10.23
C PRO A 144 -10.11 -7.16 9.61
N PHE A 145 -9.41 -6.26 8.94
CA PHE A 145 -8.15 -6.51 8.25
C PHE A 145 -7.22 -5.28 8.28
N CYS A 146 -5.93 -5.51 8.07
CA CYS A 146 -4.94 -4.44 7.89
C CYS A 146 -5.00 -3.91 6.46
N HIS A 147 -4.87 -2.59 6.30
CA HIS A 147 -4.83 -1.98 4.96
C HIS A 147 -3.61 -2.44 4.13
N GLN A 148 -2.49 -2.78 4.76
CA GLN A 148 -1.30 -3.31 4.09
C GLN A 148 -1.54 -4.67 3.45
N SER A 149 -2.47 -5.48 4.01
CA SER A 149 -2.84 -6.79 3.47
C SER A 149 -4.11 -6.75 2.62
N SER A 150 -4.59 -5.56 2.25
CA SER A 150 -5.80 -5.40 1.46
C SER A 150 -5.53 -4.76 0.11
N PHE A 151 -6.29 -5.20 -0.89
CA PHE A 151 -6.37 -4.62 -2.21
C PHE A 151 -7.81 -4.19 -2.44
N SER A 152 -8.00 -2.93 -2.76
CA SER A 152 -9.32 -2.39 -3.05
C SER A 152 -9.42 -2.03 -4.53
N HIS A 153 -10.56 -2.31 -5.16
CA HIS A 153 -10.81 -1.85 -6.51
C HIS A 153 -10.87 -0.32 -6.50
N ILE A 154 -10.24 0.33 -7.48
CA ILE A 154 -10.08 1.81 -7.48
C ILE A 154 -11.42 2.55 -7.45
N SER A 155 -12.50 1.95 -7.94
CA SER A 155 -13.85 2.54 -7.89
C SER A 155 -14.36 2.81 -6.47
N GLU A 156 -13.79 2.16 -5.45
CA GLU A 156 -14.18 2.37 -4.06
C GLU A 156 -13.63 3.68 -3.47
N TYR A 157 -12.68 4.32 -4.16
CA TYR A 157 -12.03 5.56 -3.72
C TYR A 157 -12.54 6.82 -4.43
N THR A 158 -13.78 6.85 -4.89
CA THR A 158 -14.35 7.99 -5.63
C THR A 158 -14.26 9.33 -4.88
N HIS A 159 -14.21 9.30 -3.54
CA HIS A 159 -14.11 10.48 -2.68
C HIS A 159 -12.80 10.54 -1.88
N GLY A 160 -11.91 9.56 -2.01
CA GLY A 160 -10.70 9.44 -1.18
C GLY A 160 -11.00 9.21 0.31
N PHE A 161 -9.98 9.36 1.15
CA PHE A 161 -10.15 9.35 2.61
C PHE A 161 -10.65 10.71 3.10
N ASN A 162 -11.66 10.71 3.97
CA ASN A 162 -12.15 11.94 4.59
C ASN A 162 -11.24 12.33 5.77
N LEU A 163 -10.46 13.40 5.61
CA LEU A 163 -9.49 13.86 6.60
C LEU A 163 -10.11 14.28 7.93
N GLN A 164 -11.41 14.65 7.95
CA GLN A 164 -12.08 15.08 9.18
C GLN A 164 -12.33 13.95 10.20
N PHE A 165 -12.48 12.71 9.73
CA PHE A 165 -12.71 11.56 10.62
C PHE A 165 -11.44 11.04 11.30
N TYR A 166 -10.28 11.43 10.84
CA TYR A 166 -8.99 10.86 11.28
C TYR A 166 -8.11 11.83 12.07
N SER A 167 -8.62 13.05 12.36
CA SER A 167 -7.87 14.07 13.10
C SER A 167 -7.85 13.88 14.64
N HIS A 168 -8.43 12.82 15.17
CA HIS A 168 -8.60 12.61 16.61
C HIS A 168 -7.90 11.38 17.19
N THR A 169 -6.94 10.79 16.49
CA THR A 169 -6.11 9.72 17.05
C THR A 169 -4.65 10.14 17.07
N SER A 170 -4.33 11.05 17.94
CA SER A 170 -2.97 11.35 18.43
C SER A 170 -2.85 10.90 19.89
#